data_f9425006a4c08e5c03c43b00a944a775
#
_entry.id   f9425006a4c08e5c03c43b00a944a775
#
_cell.length_a   1.000
_cell.length_b   1.000
_cell.length_c   1.000
_cell.angle_alpha   90.00
_cell.angle_beta   90.00
_cell.angle_gamma   90.00
#
_symmetry.space_group_name_H-M   'P 1'
#
loop_
_entity.id
_entity.type
_entity.pdbx_description
1 polymer ?
#
loop_
_entity_poly.entity_id
_entity_poly.type
_entity_poly.pdbx_seq_one_letter_code
_entity_poly.pdbx_strand_id
1 'polypeptide(L)'
;MQNLINKIKSSFSLSSEAENYIYSIAKEKKLSKGEILIREGQTVNKTFFVTQGSLRSFCIDDEGKEHTLQFAIKDWWISDFMAIYNNEPASLTVECISDSVVIEFNAQKLNEIYLQFPEFEPFQRKNLERHVVSLHKRILNQLQLTALERYNLFLEQYPNIEQHVPNYHIASYLGITQQSLSRVRAKKAKK
;
A
#
# COMPACT_ATOMS: atom_id res chain seq x y z
N MET A 1 15.67 5.34 -4.18
CA MET A 1 15.27 6.29 -5.25
C MET A 1 15.40 5.70 -6.65
N GLN A 2 16.58 5.19 -7.07
CA GLN A 2 16.80 4.68 -8.44
C GLN A 2 15.77 3.64 -8.90
N ASN A 3 15.28 2.79 -7.99
CA ASN A 3 14.24 1.78 -8.32
C ASN A 3 12.93 2.43 -8.82
N LEU A 4 12.49 3.54 -8.21
CA LEU A 4 11.31 4.27 -8.68
C LEU A 4 11.52 4.87 -10.07
N ILE A 5 12.64 5.53 -10.28
CA ILE A 5 12.99 6.12 -11.58
C ILE A 5 13.06 5.04 -12.68
N ASN A 6 13.72 3.91 -12.39
CA ASN A 6 13.81 2.80 -13.33
C ASN A 6 12.41 2.22 -13.65
N LYS A 7 11.52 2.13 -12.65
CA LYS A 7 10.14 1.68 -12.84
C LYS A 7 9.35 2.65 -13.72
N ILE A 8 9.50 3.95 -13.54
CA ILE A 8 8.87 4.96 -14.40
C ILE A 8 9.42 4.81 -15.83
N LYS A 9 10.74 4.81 -16.00
CA LYS A 9 11.42 4.71 -17.29
C LYS A 9 11.15 3.39 -18.05
N SER A 10 10.84 2.30 -17.34
CA SER A 10 10.46 1.03 -17.97
C SER A 10 9.13 1.07 -18.70
N SER A 11 8.28 2.05 -18.38
CA SER A 11 6.92 2.16 -18.93
C SER A 11 6.71 3.44 -19.75
N PHE A 12 7.49 4.50 -19.49
CA PHE A 12 7.30 5.83 -20.08
C PHE A 12 8.65 6.52 -20.27
N SER A 13 8.73 7.37 -21.32
CA SER A 13 9.85 8.29 -21.47
C SER A 13 9.76 9.37 -20.40
N LEU A 14 10.87 9.61 -19.71
CA LEU A 14 10.99 10.63 -18.67
C LEU A 14 12.11 11.57 -19.06
N SER A 15 11.83 12.89 -19.16
CA SER A 15 12.83 13.90 -19.42
C SER A 15 13.83 14.02 -18.25
N SER A 16 15.02 14.53 -18.52
CA SER A 16 16.03 14.76 -17.49
C SER A 16 15.55 15.80 -16.47
N GLU A 17 14.79 16.79 -16.92
CA GLU A 17 14.19 17.83 -16.08
C GLU A 17 13.15 17.23 -15.13
N ALA A 18 12.25 16.37 -15.62
CA ALA A 18 11.27 15.67 -14.80
C ALA A 18 11.93 14.74 -13.78
N GLU A 19 12.99 14.03 -14.19
CA GLU A 19 13.76 13.18 -13.28
C GLU A 19 14.40 14.01 -12.16
N ASN A 20 15.05 15.12 -12.48
CA ASN A 20 15.65 16.03 -11.51
C ASN A 20 14.60 16.61 -10.54
N TYR A 21 13.43 16.96 -11.07
CA TYR A 21 12.32 17.43 -10.25
C TYR A 21 11.85 16.34 -9.26
N ILE A 22 11.68 15.09 -9.71
CA ILE A 22 11.34 13.97 -8.82
C ILE A 22 12.39 13.83 -7.71
N TYR A 23 13.68 13.88 -8.03
CA TYR A 23 14.74 13.82 -7.01
C TYR A 23 14.64 14.97 -6.01
N SER A 24 14.25 16.16 -6.44
CA SER A 24 14.16 17.36 -5.57
C SER A 24 13.00 17.29 -4.56
N ILE A 25 11.90 16.61 -4.90
CA ILE A 25 10.69 16.51 -4.05
C ILE A 25 10.61 15.21 -3.25
N ALA A 26 11.46 14.24 -3.56
CA ALA A 26 11.47 12.91 -2.96
C ALA A 26 12.46 12.83 -1.80
N LYS A 27 12.06 12.13 -0.72
CA LYS A 27 12.92 11.88 0.44
C LYS A 27 12.96 10.40 0.77
N GLU A 28 14.12 9.78 0.66
CA GLU A 28 14.30 8.40 1.11
C GLU A 28 14.32 8.33 2.64
N LYS A 29 13.56 7.39 3.21
CA LYS A 29 13.50 7.10 4.63
C LYS A 29 13.72 5.63 4.90
N LYS A 30 14.53 5.34 5.91
CA LYS A 30 14.63 4.03 6.54
C LYS A 30 13.73 4.02 7.76
N LEU A 31 12.93 2.99 7.90
CA LEU A 31 11.88 2.87 8.90
C LEU A 31 12.05 1.54 9.61
N SER A 32 11.89 1.56 10.92
CA SER A 32 11.92 0.35 11.74
C SER A 32 10.55 -0.31 11.79
N LYS A 33 10.51 -1.61 12.00
CA LYS A 33 9.27 -2.35 12.28
C LYS A 33 8.50 -1.69 13.42
N GLY A 34 7.19 -1.50 13.25
CA GLY A 34 6.28 -0.85 14.20
C GLY A 34 6.27 0.68 14.12
N GLU A 35 7.09 1.29 13.26
CA GLU A 35 7.06 2.74 13.06
C GLU A 35 5.78 3.15 12.33
N ILE A 36 5.10 4.17 12.87
CA ILE A 36 3.84 4.71 12.33
C ILE A 36 4.15 5.96 11.50
N LEU A 37 3.72 5.96 10.26
CA LEU A 37 3.90 7.06 9.31
C LEU A 37 2.68 8.01 9.28
N ILE A 38 1.50 7.47 9.45
CA ILE A 38 0.23 8.22 9.52
C ILE A 38 -0.55 7.63 10.69
N ARG A 39 -1.09 8.49 11.54
CA ARG A 39 -2.05 8.11 12.59
C ARG A 39 -3.43 8.62 12.24
N GLU A 40 -4.45 7.83 12.55
CA GLU A 40 -5.84 8.26 12.48
C GLU A 40 -6.03 9.62 13.17
N GLY A 41 -6.84 10.49 12.59
CA GLY A 41 -7.11 11.85 13.06
C GLY A 41 -6.06 12.92 12.68
N GLN A 42 -4.91 12.54 12.14
CA GLN A 42 -3.88 13.51 11.70
C GLN A 42 -4.18 14.09 10.33
N THR A 43 -3.69 15.30 10.07
CA THR A 43 -3.65 15.85 8.71
C THR A 43 -2.63 15.08 7.86
N VAL A 44 -3.04 14.65 6.68
CA VAL A 44 -2.21 13.87 5.75
C VAL A 44 -1.82 14.71 4.55
N ASN A 45 -0.53 14.93 4.37
CA ASN A 45 0.04 15.62 3.22
C ASN A 45 1.20 14.85 2.56
N LYS A 46 1.32 13.55 2.87
CA LYS A 46 2.42 12.71 2.42
C LYS A 46 1.91 11.40 1.84
N THR A 47 2.61 10.93 0.81
CA THR A 47 2.45 9.58 0.27
C THR A 47 3.80 8.89 0.22
N PHE A 48 3.79 7.56 0.28
CA PHE A 48 4.99 6.75 0.39
C PHE A 48 5.04 5.70 -0.71
N PHE A 49 6.19 5.60 -1.37
CA PHE A 49 6.49 4.52 -2.31
C PHE A 49 7.44 3.54 -1.63
N VAL A 50 7.05 2.28 -1.51
CA VAL A 50 7.84 1.24 -0.84
C VAL A 50 8.91 0.72 -1.78
N THR A 51 10.18 0.82 -1.38
CA THR A 51 11.31 0.26 -2.15
C THR A 51 11.82 -1.04 -1.57
N GLN A 52 11.64 -1.23 -0.25
CA GLN A 52 12.00 -2.45 0.48
C GLN A 52 11.12 -2.61 1.71
N GLY A 53 10.89 -3.85 2.14
CA GLY A 53 10.09 -4.16 3.31
C GLY A 53 8.59 -4.18 3.02
N SER A 54 7.79 -4.00 4.06
CA SER A 54 6.33 -4.07 4.00
C SER A 54 5.67 -3.15 5.02
N LEU A 55 4.61 -2.49 4.58
CA LEU A 55 3.75 -1.61 5.36
C LEU A 55 2.30 -2.09 5.26
N ARG A 56 1.44 -1.61 6.15
CA ARG A 56 -0.02 -1.76 6.05
C ARG A 56 -0.73 -0.46 6.35
N SER A 57 -1.94 -0.32 5.80
CA SER A 57 -2.92 0.66 6.25
C SER A 57 -4.11 -0.07 6.88
N PHE A 58 -4.64 0.47 7.97
CA PHE A 58 -5.75 -0.10 8.72
C PHE A 58 -6.55 0.98 9.44
N CYS A 59 -7.80 0.70 9.75
CA CYS A 59 -8.62 1.46 10.69
C CYS A 59 -8.97 0.59 11.90
N ILE A 60 -9.42 1.23 12.96
CA ILE A 60 -9.92 0.59 14.18
C ILE A 60 -11.42 0.93 14.29
N ASP A 61 -12.26 -0.08 14.49
CA ASP A 61 -13.69 0.14 14.71
C ASP A 61 -13.99 0.51 16.17
N ASP A 62 -15.25 0.85 16.44
CA ASP A 62 -15.71 1.26 17.77
C ASP A 62 -15.55 0.16 18.85
N GLU A 63 -15.37 -1.10 18.45
CA GLU A 63 -15.10 -2.23 19.33
C GLU A 63 -13.59 -2.44 19.57
N GLY A 64 -12.72 -1.59 18.97
CA GLY A 64 -11.27 -1.67 19.08
C GLY A 64 -10.63 -2.71 18.18
N LYS A 65 -11.35 -3.23 17.19
CA LYS A 65 -10.87 -4.24 16.26
C LYS A 65 -10.23 -3.59 15.05
N GLU A 66 -9.05 -4.08 14.67
CA GLU A 66 -8.34 -3.60 13.48
C GLU A 66 -8.89 -4.22 12.19
N HIS A 67 -9.07 -3.36 11.19
CA HIS A 67 -9.44 -3.74 9.83
C HIS A 67 -8.34 -3.31 8.86
N THR A 68 -7.52 -4.25 8.42
CA THR A 68 -6.45 -4.00 7.46
C THR A 68 -7.03 -3.76 6.07
N LEU A 69 -6.80 -2.55 5.55
CA LEU A 69 -7.26 -2.17 4.21
C LEU A 69 -6.26 -2.59 3.13
N GLN A 70 -4.97 -2.41 3.36
CA GLN A 70 -3.94 -2.65 2.35
C GLN A 70 -2.65 -3.14 3.03
N PHE A 71 -1.96 -4.07 2.36
CA PHE A 71 -0.52 -4.25 2.53
C PHE A 71 0.20 -3.59 1.37
N ALA A 72 1.29 -2.91 1.63
CA ALA A 72 2.17 -2.34 0.62
C ALA A 72 3.55 -3.00 0.73
N ILE A 73 3.96 -3.63 -0.34
CA ILE A 73 5.28 -4.25 -0.51
C ILE A 73 6.08 -3.47 -1.55
N LYS A 74 7.28 -3.92 -1.88
CA LYS A 74 8.12 -3.29 -2.91
C LYS A 74 7.31 -2.90 -4.15
N ASP A 75 7.53 -1.67 -4.62
CA ASP A 75 6.90 -1.05 -5.78
C ASP A 75 5.43 -0.63 -5.62
N TRP A 76 4.94 -0.59 -4.39
CA TRP A 76 3.59 -0.15 -4.09
C TRP A 76 3.59 1.22 -3.41
N TRP A 77 2.51 1.98 -3.68
CA TRP A 77 2.20 3.21 -2.98
C TRP A 77 1.32 2.94 -1.77
N ILE A 78 1.53 3.72 -0.69
CA ILE A 78 0.69 3.69 0.50
C ILE A 78 0.54 5.07 1.10
N SER A 79 -0.68 5.42 1.48
CA SER A 79 -1.07 6.60 2.23
C SER A 79 -2.52 6.44 2.69
N ASP A 80 -3.06 7.44 3.37
CA ASP A 80 -4.50 7.66 3.42
C ASP A 80 -4.90 8.60 2.28
N PHE A 81 -5.25 8.02 1.14
CA PHE A 81 -5.62 8.79 -0.05
C PHE A 81 -6.96 9.49 0.10
N MET A 82 -7.89 8.98 0.94
CA MET A 82 -9.15 9.65 1.24
C MET A 82 -8.88 10.97 1.95
N ALA A 83 -8.04 10.94 2.99
CA ALA A 83 -7.64 12.14 3.72
C ALA A 83 -6.96 13.18 2.80
N ILE A 84 -6.06 12.73 1.89
CA ILE A 84 -5.36 13.63 0.96
C ILE A 84 -6.33 14.29 -0.02
N TYR A 85 -7.19 13.51 -0.69
CA TYR A 85 -8.01 14.04 -1.78
C TYR A 85 -9.26 14.76 -1.31
N ASN A 86 -9.81 14.38 -0.14
CA ASN A 86 -10.96 15.07 0.47
C ASN A 86 -10.53 16.23 1.38
N ASN A 87 -9.23 16.35 1.69
CA ASN A 87 -8.71 17.31 2.67
C ASN A 87 -9.35 17.11 4.06
N GLU A 88 -9.44 15.86 4.49
CA GLU A 88 -10.02 15.42 5.77
C GLU A 88 -8.92 14.87 6.70
N PRO A 89 -9.17 14.79 8.01
CA PRO A 89 -8.30 14.04 8.92
C PRO A 89 -8.17 12.57 8.49
N ALA A 90 -7.02 11.95 8.77
CA ALA A 90 -6.79 10.55 8.46
C ALA A 90 -7.85 9.64 9.10
N SER A 91 -8.43 8.77 8.30
CA SER A 91 -9.29 7.65 8.72
C SER A 91 -8.52 6.34 8.85
N LEU A 92 -7.25 6.36 8.43
CA LEU A 92 -6.38 5.19 8.44
C LEU A 92 -5.09 5.47 9.23
N THR A 93 -4.59 4.43 9.88
CA THR A 93 -3.22 4.38 10.37
C THR A 93 -2.35 3.63 9.37
N VAL A 94 -1.15 4.16 9.08
CA VAL A 94 -0.13 3.51 8.23
C VAL A 94 1.08 3.17 9.08
N GLU A 95 1.44 1.89 9.14
CA GLU A 95 2.57 1.39 9.93
C GLU A 95 3.49 0.45 9.15
N CYS A 96 4.75 0.35 9.60
CA CYS A 96 5.72 -0.60 9.11
C CYS A 96 5.54 -1.97 9.78
N ILE A 97 5.39 -3.02 8.97
CA ILE A 97 5.27 -4.40 9.48
C ILE A 97 6.65 -5.06 9.59
N SER A 98 7.60 -4.62 8.78
CA SER A 98 9.02 -5.02 8.80
C SER A 98 9.90 -3.80 8.63
N ASP A 99 11.20 -3.92 8.91
CA ASP A 99 12.15 -2.88 8.56
C ASP A 99 12.04 -2.57 7.08
N SER A 100 11.87 -1.29 6.75
CA SER A 100 11.45 -0.85 5.43
C SER A 100 12.25 0.35 4.94
N VAL A 101 12.31 0.49 3.63
CA VAL A 101 12.81 1.70 2.97
C VAL A 101 11.70 2.23 2.08
N VAL A 102 11.35 3.49 2.27
CA VAL A 102 10.32 4.17 1.48
C VAL A 102 10.85 5.46 0.87
N ILE A 103 10.21 5.90 -0.20
CA ILE A 103 10.37 7.25 -0.73
C ILE A 103 9.13 8.04 -0.34
N GLU A 104 9.34 9.06 0.51
CA GLU A 104 8.32 10.01 0.94
C GLU A 104 8.19 11.13 -0.08
N PHE A 105 6.96 11.47 -0.43
CA PHE A 105 6.61 12.62 -1.23
C PHE A 105 5.60 13.49 -0.48
N ASN A 106 5.73 14.80 -0.60
CA ASN A 106 4.62 15.69 -0.29
C ASN A 106 3.57 15.56 -1.40
N ALA A 107 2.31 15.32 -1.05
CA ALA A 107 1.22 15.06 -2.00
C ALA A 107 0.96 16.25 -2.93
N GLN A 108 1.04 17.48 -2.42
CA GLN A 108 0.85 18.70 -3.22
C GLN A 108 1.98 18.83 -4.25
N LYS A 109 3.24 18.65 -3.85
CA LYS A 109 4.38 18.71 -4.77
C LYS A 109 4.32 17.58 -5.81
N LEU A 110 3.83 16.41 -5.42
CA LEU A 110 3.62 15.33 -6.38
C LEU A 110 2.52 15.67 -7.40
N ASN A 111 1.49 16.41 -7.00
CA ASN A 111 0.47 16.90 -7.93
C ASN A 111 1.01 17.97 -8.89
N GLU A 112 1.93 18.81 -8.45
CA GLU A 112 2.57 19.83 -9.31
C GLU A 112 3.37 19.21 -10.46
N ILE A 113 3.89 17.97 -10.30
CA ILE A 113 4.64 17.28 -11.36
C ILE A 113 3.78 17.06 -12.61
N TYR A 114 2.47 16.79 -12.44
CA TYR A 114 1.57 16.55 -13.58
C TYR A 114 1.32 17.81 -14.41
N LEU A 115 1.40 18.97 -13.77
CA LEU A 115 1.24 20.27 -14.43
C LEU A 115 2.51 20.70 -15.16
N GLN A 116 3.68 20.40 -14.58
CA GLN A 116 4.97 20.80 -15.12
C GLN A 116 5.52 19.81 -16.15
N PHE A 117 5.23 18.54 -15.99
CA PHE A 117 5.75 17.42 -16.78
C PHE A 117 4.63 16.49 -17.22
N PRO A 118 3.85 16.85 -18.26
CA PRO A 118 2.69 16.06 -18.70
C PRO A 118 3.01 14.62 -19.07
N GLU A 119 4.26 14.32 -19.43
CA GLU A 119 4.73 12.96 -19.70
C GLU A 119 4.65 12.02 -18.48
N PHE A 120 4.49 12.57 -17.27
CA PHE A 120 4.33 11.78 -16.05
C PHE A 120 2.88 11.32 -15.81
N GLU A 121 1.91 11.99 -16.41
CA GLU A 121 0.47 11.67 -16.25
C GLU A 121 0.12 10.22 -16.61
N PRO A 122 0.58 9.63 -17.73
CA PRO A 122 0.28 8.24 -18.08
C PRO A 122 0.76 7.22 -17.02
N PHE A 123 1.88 7.49 -16.35
CA PHE A 123 2.37 6.65 -15.27
C PHE A 123 1.40 6.67 -14.09
N GLN A 124 0.98 7.85 -13.66
CA GLN A 124 0.06 7.99 -12.54
C GLN A 124 -1.31 7.42 -12.86
N ARG A 125 -1.87 7.73 -14.03
CA ARG A 125 -3.15 7.19 -14.48
C ARG A 125 -3.13 5.65 -14.45
N LYS A 126 -2.09 5.03 -14.97
CA LYS A 126 -1.95 3.57 -14.96
C LYS A 126 -1.83 2.97 -13.56
N ASN A 127 -1.18 3.70 -12.62
CA ASN A 127 -1.14 3.29 -11.22
C ASN A 127 -2.52 3.36 -10.56
N LEU A 128 -3.27 4.44 -10.82
CA LEU A 128 -4.65 4.59 -10.30
C LEU A 128 -5.60 3.55 -10.90
N GLU A 129 -5.53 3.29 -12.20
CA GLU A 129 -6.32 2.23 -12.86
C GLU A 129 -6.06 0.87 -12.21
N ARG A 130 -4.80 0.51 -11.99
CA ARG A 130 -4.42 -0.75 -11.31
C ARG A 130 -4.94 -0.80 -9.88
N HIS A 131 -4.85 0.33 -9.16
CA HIS A 131 -5.34 0.42 -7.78
C HIS A 131 -6.85 0.22 -7.73
N VAL A 132 -7.62 0.90 -8.58
CA VAL A 132 -9.08 0.74 -8.69
C VAL A 132 -9.45 -0.70 -9.02
N VAL A 133 -8.79 -1.32 -10.00
CA VAL A 133 -9.03 -2.74 -10.35
C VAL A 133 -8.73 -3.66 -9.17
N SER A 134 -7.65 -3.42 -8.43
CA SER A 134 -7.29 -4.21 -7.24
C SER A 134 -8.34 -4.11 -6.14
N LEU A 135 -8.85 -2.89 -5.87
CA LEU A 135 -9.91 -2.67 -4.89
C LEU A 135 -11.21 -3.37 -5.29
N HIS A 136 -11.65 -3.24 -6.55
CA HIS A 136 -12.84 -3.92 -7.04
C HIS A 136 -12.71 -5.44 -6.96
N LYS A 137 -11.57 -6.01 -7.38
CA LYS A 137 -11.31 -7.45 -7.24
C LYS A 137 -11.40 -7.88 -5.77
N ARG A 138 -10.84 -7.12 -4.85
CA ARG A 138 -10.90 -7.44 -3.43
C ARG A 138 -12.34 -7.44 -2.91
N ILE A 139 -13.15 -6.43 -3.28
CA ILE A 139 -14.58 -6.37 -2.88
C ILE A 139 -15.33 -7.58 -3.44
N LEU A 140 -15.18 -7.88 -4.74
CA LEU A 140 -15.82 -9.05 -5.36
C LEU A 140 -15.40 -10.36 -4.69
N ASN A 141 -14.11 -10.52 -4.38
CA ASN A 141 -13.61 -11.69 -3.69
C ASN A 141 -14.20 -11.85 -2.28
N GLN A 142 -14.41 -10.73 -1.55
CA GLN A 142 -15.08 -10.76 -0.25
C GLN A 142 -16.55 -11.23 -0.36
N LEU A 143 -17.24 -10.86 -1.44
CA LEU A 143 -18.64 -11.19 -1.66
C LEU A 143 -18.86 -12.62 -2.19
N GLN A 144 -17.93 -13.15 -2.98
CA GLN A 144 -18.15 -14.37 -3.77
C GLN A 144 -17.34 -15.57 -3.32
N LEU A 145 -16.16 -15.34 -2.72
CA LEU A 145 -15.20 -16.41 -2.46
C LEU A 145 -15.21 -16.87 -1.01
N THR A 146 -14.93 -18.16 -0.82
CA THR A 146 -14.69 -18.73 0.50
C THR A 146 -13.39 -18.18 1.12
N ALA A 147 -13.23 -18.32 2.43
CA ALA A 147 -12.02 -17.89 3.13
C ALA A 147 -10.75 -18.59 2.59
N LEU A 148 -10.85 -19.86 2.14
CA LEU A 148 -9.72 -20.59 1.57
C LEU A 148 -9.32 -20.02 0.21
N GLU A 149 -10.27 -19.70 -0.65
CA GLU A 149 -10.01 -19.10 -1.96
C GLU A 149 -9.38 -17.71 -1.81
N ARG A 150 -9.95 -16.86 -0.92
CA ARG A 150 -9.37 -15.54 -0.62
C ARG A 150 -7.94 -15.64 -0.08
N TYR A 151 -7.67 -16.63 0.78
CA TYR A 151 -6.33 -16.87 1.30
C TYR A 151 -5.34 -17.31 0.21
N ASN A 152 -5.75 -18.14 -0.74
CA ASN A 152 -4.89 -18.51 -1.87
C ASN A 152 -4.54 -17.31 -2.73
N LEU A 153 -5.53 -16.48 -3.11
CA LEU A 153 -5.31 -15.25 -3.85
C LEU A 153 -4.42 -14.24 -3.08
N PHE A 154 -4.56 -14.19 -1.76
CA PHE A 154 -3.69 -13.37 -0.91
C PHE A 154 -2.22 -13.79 -1.02
N LEU A 155 -1.94 -15.10 -0.98
CA LEU A 155 -0.57 -15.61 -1.12
C LEU A 155 0.02 -15.39 -2.52
N GLU A 156 -0.81 -15.43 -3.56
CA GLU A 156 -0.39 -15.09 -4.93
C GLU A 156 -0.04 -13.60 -5.05
N GLN A 157 -0.86 -12.73 -4.45
CA GLN A 157 -0.67 -11.28 -4.48
C GLN A 157 0.52 -10.82 -3.63
N TYR A 158 0.77 -11.50 -2.50
CA TYR A 158 1.80 -11.16 -1.53
C TYR A 158 2.73 -12.36 -1.25
N PRO A 159 3.63 -12.71 -2.19
CA PRO A 159 4.56 -13.82 -1.98
C PRO A 159 5.40 -13.63 -0.73
N ASN A 160 5.52 -14.69 0.08
CA ASN A 160 6.32 -14.72 1.32
C ASN A 160 5.88 -13.77 2.45
N ILE A 161 4.77 -13.05 2.30
CA ILE A 161 4.31 -12.08 3.31
C ILE A 161 4.04 -12.74 4.67
N GLU A 162 3.63 -14.01 4.68
CA GLU A 162 3.35 -14.77 5.90
C GLU A 162 4.57 -14.97 6.81
N GLN A 163 5.77 -14.86 6.26
CA GLN A 163 7.02 -15.00 7.03
C GLN A 163 7.29 -13.76 7.92
N HIS A 164 6.67 -12.64 7.59
CA HIS A 164 6.98 -11.34 8.20
C HIS A 164 5.77 -10.67 8.86
N VAL A 165 4.54 -11.07 8.46
CA VAL A 165 3.29 -10.44 8.91
C VAL A 165 2.61 -11.30 9.96
N PRO A 166 2.27 -10.74 11.12
CA PRO A 166 1.50 -11.44 12.16
C PRO A 166 0.16 -11.98 11.63
N ASN A 167 -0.25 -13.14 12.15
CA ASN A 167 -1.48 -13.81 11.71
C ASN A 167 -2.74 -12.97 11.87
N TYR A 168 -2.80 -12.13 12.90
CA TYR A 168 -3.96 -11.27 13.14
C TYR A 168 -4.12 -10.18 12.07
N HIS A 169 -3.03 -9.66 11.50
CA HIS A 169 -3.10 -8.72 10.37
C HIS A 169 -3.58 -9.42 9.09
N ILE A 170 -3.12 -10.66 8.84
CA ILE A 170 -3.58 -11.45 7.70
C ILE A 170 -5.06 -11.78 7.84
N ALA A 171 -5.49 -12.23 9.02
CA ALA A 171 -6.89 -12.51 9.31
C ALA A 171 -7.77 -11.26 9.14
N SER A 172 -7.31 -10.11 9.66
CA SER A 172 -7.95 -8.80 9.49
C SER A 172 -8.12 -8.43 8.01
N TYR A 173 -7.06 -8.55 7.20
CA TYR A 173 -7.10 -8.29 5.77
C TYR A 173 -8.09 -9.18 5.02
N LEU A 174 -8.17 -10.46 5.40
CA LEU A 174 -9.07 -11.45 4.80
C LEU A 174 -10.52 -11.33 5.33
N GLY A 175 -10.77 -10.50 6.34
CA GLY A 175 -12.08 -10.36 6.98
C GLY A 175 -12.54 -11.62 7.71
N ILE A 176 -11.60 -12.33 8.36
CA ILE A 176 -11.87 -13.57 9.12
C ILE A 176 -11.20 -13.52 10.49
N THR A 177 -11.57 -14.44 11.38
CA THR A 177 -10.88 -14.60 12.68
C THR A 177 -9.56 -15.35 12.54
N GLN A 178 -8.65 -15.18 13.51
CA GLN A 178 -7.38 -15.95 13.54
C GLN A 178 -7.61 -17.46 13.59
N GLN A 179 -8.66 -17.91 14.31
CA GLN A 179 -9.05 -19.32 14.36
C GLN A 179 -9.49 -19.82 12.98
N SER A 180 -10.23 -19.01 12.22
CA SER A 180 -10.61 -19.33 10.85
C SER A 180 -9.40 -19.39 9.93
N LEU A 181 -8.44 -18.47 10.07
CA LEU A 181 -7.18 -18.50 9.32
C LEU A 181 -6.40 -19.79 9.60
N SER A 182 -6.30 -20.21 10.87
CA SER A 182 -5.64 -21.46 11.24
C SER A 182 -6.30 -22.68 10.56
N ARG A 183 -7.65 -22.75 10.55
CA ARG A 183 -8.39 -23.84 9.86
C ARG A 183 -8.16 -23.82 8.35
N VAL A 184 -8.12 -22.63 7.73
CA VAL A 184 -7.85 -22.46 6.30
C VAL A 184 -6.47 -22.99 5.94
N ARG A 185 -5.44 -22.66 6.74
CA ARG A 185 -4.06 -23.16 6.55
C ARG A 185 -3.96 -24.68 6.70
N ALA A 186 -4.59 -25.24 7.73
CA ALA A 186 -4.63 -26.69 7.94
C ALA A 186 -5.33 -27.41 6.74
N LYS A 187 -6.38 -26.81 6.18
CA LYS A 187 -7.08 -27.35 5.01
C LYS A 187 -6.24 -27.28 3.73
N LYS A 188 -5.43 -26.21 3.57
CA LYS A 188 -4.49 -26.08 2.46
C LYS A 188 -3.35 -27.08 2.52
N ALA A 189 -2.80 -27.35 3.71
CA ALA A 189 -1.69 -28.29 3.91
C ALA A 189 -2.06 -29.76 3.65
N LYS A 190 -3.36 -30.08 3.61
CA LYS A 190 -3.88 -31.45 3.32
C LYS A 190 -4.16 -31.70 1.84
N LYS A 191 -4.03 -30.69 0.99
CA LYS A 191 -4.14 -30.78 -0.48
C LYS A 191 -2.76 -30.80 -1.13
#